data_ae8c8b95e32d9619784bb1280783f5ad
#
_entry.id   ae8c8b95e32d9619784bb1280783f5ad
#
_cell.length_a   1.000
_cell.length_b   1.000
_cell.length_c   1.000
_cell.angle_alpha   90.00
_cell.angle_beta   90.00
_cell.angle_gamma   90.00
#
_symmetry.space_group_name_H-M   'P 1'
#
loop_
_entity.id
_entity.type
_entity.pdbx_description
1 polymer ?
#
loop_
_entity_poly.entity_id
_entity_poly.type
_entity_poly.pdbx_seq_one_letter_code
_entity_poly.pdbx_strand_id
1 'polypeptide(L)'
;MTIVLASHNRKKIKELKTLLSESFADLEILSLDDVGIVGEIEEDGSTFEENALIKARVAASSGYIGIGDDSGLTVDALDGEPGIYSARYAARCNFAGDHNDEANNTVLLQRLQGLPAEQRGGAFVCSIACVFPNGEEMTVRGEARGRILEEYHGTGGFGYDPLFYYEPLKKTFAELSADEKNAVSHRGQAIRFLADALKDRI
;
A
#
# COMPACT_ATOMS: atom_id res chain seq x y z
N MET A 1 9.36 9.04 -20.57
CA MET A 1 7.95 8.92 -20.11
C MET A 1 7.81 9.60 -18.76
N THR A 2 6.80 10.48 -18.61
CA THR A 2 6.57 11.17 -17.32
C THR A 2 5.28 10.65 -16.68
N ILE A 3 5.35 10.29 -15.42
CA ILE A 3 4.20 9.91 -14.58
C ILE A 3 4.10 10.81 -13.35
N VAL A 4 2.88 11.04 -12.89
CA VAL A 4 2.59 11.76 -11.64
C VAL A 4 2.07 10.79 -10.61
N LEU A 5 2.71 10.74 -9.46
CA LEU A 5 2.32 9.86 -8.36
C LEU A 5 1.49 10.61 -7.31
N ALA A 6 0.27 10.18 -7.12
CA ALA A 6 -0.66 10.71 -6.12
C ALA A 6 -0.40 10.12 -4.72
N SER A 7 0.71 10.49 -4.11
CA SER A 7 1.03 10.06 -2.75
C SER A 7 1.90 11.08 -2.03
N HIS A 8 1.62 11.33 -0.76
CA HIS A 8 2.48 12.09 0.15
C HIS A 8 3.35 11.19 1.04
N ASN A 9 3.15 9.87 0.99
CA ASN A 9 3.94 8.92 1.76
C ASN A 9 5.31 8.68 1.12
N ARG A 10 6.36 9.29 1.70
CA ARG A 10 7.74 9.22 1.18
C ARG A 10 8.29 7.79 1.05
N LYS A 11 7.87 6.86 1.92
CA LYS A 11 8.30 5.45 1.85
C LYS A 11 7.69 4.77 0.64
N LYS A 12 6.38 4.94 0.42
CA LYS A 12 5.68 4.43 -0.76
C LYS A 12 6.27 5.00 -2.05
N ILE A 13 6.51 6.32 -2.10
CA ILE A 13 7.12 6.99 -3.26
C ILE A 13 8.48 6.39 -3.58
N LYS A 14 9.32 6.18 -2.56
CA LYS A 14 10.66 5.60 -2.73
C LYS A 14 10.59 4.17 -3.26
N GLU A 15 9.74 3.31 -2.69
CA GLU A 15 9.55 1.92 -3.14
C GLU A 15 9.10 1.89 -4.61
N LEU A 16 8.10 2.70 -4.98
CA LEU A 16 7.59 2.75 -6.34
C LEU A 16 8.63 3.29 -7.32
N LYS A 17 9.35 4.36 -6.98
CA LYS A 17 10.45 4.89 -7.81
C LYS A 17 11.52 3.84 -8.05
N THR A 18 12.00 3.16 -7.01
CA THR A 18 13.04 2.14 -7.12
C THR A 18 12.61 1.04 -8.08
N LEU A 19 11.44 0.45 -7.87
CA LEU A 19 10.98 -0.70 -8.64
C LEU A 19 10.60 -0.36 -10.09
N LEU A 20 9.98 0.79 -10.34
CA LEU A 20 9.66 1.22 -11.72
C LEU A 20 10.92 1.60 -12.51
N SER A 21 11.92 2.19 -11.86
CA SER A 21 13.19 2.53 -12.52
C SER A 21 13.98 1.30 -13.00
N GLU A 22 13.75 0.13 -12.42
CA GLU A 22 14.32 -1.14 -12.89
C GLU A 22 13.75 -1.55 -14.27
N SER A 23 12.50 -1.15 -14.56
CA SER A 23 11.80 -1.52 -15.79
C SER A 23 11.86 -0.45 -16.87
N PHE A 24 12.08 0.82 -16.51
CA PHE A 24 12.00 1.96 -17.42
C PHE A 24 13.17 2.91 -17.16
N ALA A 25 14.21 2.89 -18.03
CA ALA A 25 15.43 3.67 -17.87
C ALA A 25 15.20 5.20 -17.96
N ASP A 26 14.26 5.64 -18.81
CA ASP A 26 13.95 7.07 -19.04
C ASP A 26 12.63 7.51 -18.37
N LEU A 27 12.33 6.93 -17.19
CA LEU A 27 11.13 7.26 -16.45
C LEU A 27 11.35 8.45 -15.53
N GLU A 28 10.59 9.53 -15.77
CA GLU A 28 10.48 10.65 -14.86
C GLU A 28 9.26 10.47 -13.95
N ILE A 29 9.47 10.57 -12.64
CA ILE A 29 8.39 10.44 -11.65
C ILE A 29 8.28 11.74 -10.88
N LEU A 30 7.15 12.42 -11.07
CA LEU A 30 6.77 13.66 -10.42
C LEU A 30 5.80 13.37 -9.26
N SER A 31 5.82 14.23 -8.25
CA SER A 31 4.81 14.28 -7.20
C SER A 31 3.65 15.20 -7.60
N LEU A 32 2.59 15.22 -6.81
CA LEU A 32 1.49 16.19 -6.98
C LEU A 32 2.00 17.64 -6.85
N ASP A 33 2.91 17.89 -5.91
CA ASP A 33 3.50 19.23 -5.69
C ASP A 33 4.30 19.70 -6.91
N ASP A 34 5.04 18.80 -7.58
CA ASP A 34 5.84 19.12 -8.76
C ASP A 34 4.96 19.60 -9.94
N VAL A 35 3.70 19.20 -9.98
CA VAL A 35 2.72 19.59 -11.01
C VAL A 35 1.71 20.62 -10.53
N GLY A 36 1.92 21.19 -9.33
CA GLY A 36 1.09 22.26 -8.76
C GLY A 36 -0.29 21.80 -8.25
N ILE A 37 -0.48 20.51 -8.02
CA ILE A 37 -1.68 19.96 -7.40
C ILE A 37 -1.45 19.94 -5.90
N VAL A 38 -2.18 20.80 -5.18
CA VAL A 38 -2.04 20.98 -3.73
C VAL A 38 -3.31 20.51 -3.01
N GLY A 39 -3.16 20.11 -1.75
CA GLY A 39 -4.26 19.68 -0.88
C GLY A 39 -4.33 18.16 -0.73
N GLU A 40 -5.19 17.75 0.18
CA GLU A 40 -5.46 16.33 0.43
C GLU A 40 -6.49 15.81 -0.57
N ILE A 41 -6.28 14.56 -1.02
CA ILE A 41 -7.25 13.87 -1.87
C ILE A 41 -8.22 13.14 -0.94
N GLU A 42 -9.51 13.46 -1.07
CA GLU A 42 -10.54 12.76 -0.33
C GLU A 42 -10.69 11.32 -0.87
N GLU A 43 -10.48 10.35 0.00
CA GLU A 43 -10.59 8.92 -0.30
C GLU A 43 -11.93 8.42 0.23
N ASP A 44 -12.97 8.54 -0.58
CA ASP A 44 -14.36 8.15 -0.25
C ASP A 44 -14.78 6.81 -0.89
N GLY A 45 -13.86 6.13 -1.53
CA GLY A 45 -14.06 4.80 -2.10
C GLY A 45 -14.31 3.73 -1.02
N SER A 46 -15.00 2.68 -1.40
CA SER A 46 -15.30 1.52 -0.55
C SER A 46 -14.29 0.38 -0.67
N THR A 47 -13.40 0.45 -1.65
CA THR A 47 -12.35 -0.54 -1.93
C THR A 47 -10.99 0.12 -2.13
N PHE A 48 -9.92 -0.67 -2.02
CA PHE A 48 -8.57 -0.20 -2.34
C PHE A 48 -8.47 0.26 -3.81
N GLU A 49 -9.12 -0.45 -4.71
CA GLU A 49 -9.16 -0.13 -6.14
C GLU A 49 -9.82 1.23 -6.41
N GLU A 50 -10.97 1.49 -5.77
CA GLU A 50 -11.68 2.76 -5.91
C GLU A 50 -10.84 3.93 -5.38
N ASN A 51 -10.24 3.80 -4.19
CA ASN A 51 -9.37 4.82 -3.63
C ASN A 51 -8.11 5.04 -4.48
N ALA A 52 -7.51 3.98 -5.04
CA ALA A 52 -6.40 4.10 -5.96
C ALA A 52 -6.79 4.86 -7.24
N LEU A 53 -7.97 4.58 -7.81
CA LEU A 53 -8.51 5.28 -8.98
C LEU A 53 -8.78 6.76 -8.72
N ILE A 54 -9.41 7.09 -7.58
CA ILE A 54 -9.64 8.49 -7.18
C ILE A 54 -8.32 9.26 -7.19
N LYS A 55 -7.29 8.72 -6.56
CA LYS A 55 -5.95 9.32 -6.52
C LYS A 55 -5.32 9.43 -7.90
N ALA A 56 -5.38 8.37 -8.71
CA ALA A 56 -4.81 8.37 -10.06
C ALA A 56 -5.47 9.40 -10.99
N ARG A 57 -6.79 9.58 -10.92
CA ARG A 57 -7.53 10.60 -11.68
C ARG A 57 -7.10 12.01 -11.32
N VAL A 58 -6.88 12.29 -10.02
CA VAL A 58 -6.36 13.59 -9.57
C VAL A 58 -4.96 13.83 -10.15
N ALA A 59 -4.07 12.84 -10.09
CA ALA A 59 -2.74 12.97 -10.68
C ALA A 59 -2.78 13.18 -12.21
N ALA A 60 -3.67 12.46 -12.91
CA ALA A 60 -3.82 12.55 -14.37
C ALA A 60 -4.41 13.90 -14.82
N SER A 61 -5.04 14.68 -13.95
CA SER A 61 -5.50 16.03 -14.26
C SER A 61 -4.36 17.00 -14.63
N SER A 62 -3.13 16.63 -14.30
CA SER A 62 -1.90 17.34 -14.75
C SER A 62 -1.60 17.19 -16.24
N GLY A 63 -2.30 16.30 -16.96
CA GLY A 63 -2.03 15.96 -18.37
C GLY A 63 -0.97 14.87 -18.57
N TYR A 64 -0.38 14.34 -17.51
CA TYR A 64 0.53 13.21 -17.52
C TYR A 64 -0.19 11.90 -17.13
N ILE A 65 0.51 10.77 -17.23
CA ILE A 65 -0.01 9.51 -16.68
C ILE A 65 -0.10 9.66 -15.15
N GLY A 66 -1.31 9.52 -14.61
CA GLY A 66 -1.56 9.56 -13.18
C GLY A 66 -1.49 8.18 -12.56
N ILE A 67 -0.74 8.03 -11.47
CA ILE A 67 -0.68 6.81 -10.68
C ILE A 67 -1.15 7.09 -9.25
N GLY A 68 -2.10 6.28 -8.79
CA GLY A 68 -2.56 6.25 -7.40
C GLY A 68 -2.34 4.86 -6.79
N ASP A 69 -1.90 4.79 -5.54
CA ASP A 69 -1.85 3.55 -4.79
C ASP A 69 -2.72 3.63 -3.54
N ASP A 70 -3.46 2.56 -3.27
CA ASP A 70 -4.07 2.35 -1.97
C ASP A 70 -3.73 0.96 -1.44
N SER A 71 -3.41 0.88 -0.15
CA SER A 71 -2.90 -0.34 0.45
C SER A 71 -3.21 -0.43 1.92
N GLY A 72 -3.39 -1.64 2.40
CA GLY A 72 -3.66 -1.89 3.80
C GLY A 72 -3.55 -3.36 4.16
N LEU A 73 -3.85 -3.63 5.42
CA LEU A 73 -3.93 -4.96 6.00
C LEU A 73 -5.40 -5.41 6.03
N THR A 74 -5.65 -6.62 5.61
CA THR A 74 -6.93 -7.31 5.83
C THR A 74 -6.70 -8.50 6.75
N VAL A 75 -7.59 -8.70 7.73
CA VAL A 75 -7.50 -9.81 8.68
C VAL A 75 -8.76 -10.65 8.61
N ASP A 76 -8.59 -11.95 8.41
CA ASP A 76 -9.71 -12.87 8.14
C ASP A 76 -10.70 -12.93 9.32
N ALA A 77 -10.21 -13.00 10.55
CA ALA A 77 -11.03 -13.02 11.76
C ALA A 77 -11.77 -11.71 12.07
N LEU A 78 -11.44 -10.65 11.35
CA LEU A 78 -12.05 -9.32 11.51
C LEU A 78 -12.85 -8.91 10.27
N ASP A 79 -13.33 -9.87 9.48
CA ASP A 79 -14.10 -9.64 8.26
C ASP A 79 -13.43 -8.66 7.28
N GLY A 80 -12.09 -8.73 7.21
CA GLY A 80 -11.28 -7.89 6.34
C GLY A 80 -10.84 -6.55 6.95
N GLU A 81 -11.24 -6.20 8.17
CA GLU A 81 -10.66 -5.05 8.86
C GLU A 81 -9.18 -5.27 9.18
N PRO A 82 -8.37 -4.21 9.22
CA PRO A 82 -8.62 -2.77 9.03
C PRO A 82 -9.01 -2.35 7.62
N GLY A 83 -8.62 -3.08 6.56
CA GLY A 83 -8.94 -2.78 5.17
C GLY A 83 -8.46 -1.39 4.75
N ILE A 84 -9.31 -0.64 4.07
CA ILE A 84 -9.05 0.74 3.62
C ILE A 84 -8.82 1.74 4.77
N TYR A 85 -9.13 1.34 6.00
CA TYR A 85 -8.89 2.16 7.20
C TYR A 85 -7.56 1.87 7.88
N SER A 86 -6.67 1.10 7.25
CA SER A 86 -5.41 0.63 7.87
C SER A 86 -4.57 1.75 8.48
N ALA A 87 -4.45 2.90 7.83
CA ALA A 87 -3.66 4.03 8.33
C ALA A 87 -4.33 4.75 9.52
N ARG A 88 -5.63 4.62 9.69
CA ARG A 88 -6.46 5.33 10.68
C ARG A 88 -7.34 4.38 11.51
N TYR A 89 -6.89 3.14 11.69
CA TYR A 89 -7.69 2.10 12.33
C TYR A 89 -7.99 2.42 13.80
N ALA A 90 -7.03 2.96 14.52
CA ALA A 90 -7.21 3.40 15.90
C ALA A 90 -8.33 4.46 16.02
N ALA A 91 -8.29 5.49 15.19
CA ALA A 91 -9.31 6.53 15.18
C ALA A 91 -10.69 5.98 14.81
N ARG A 92 -10.77 5.06 13.84
CA ARG A 92 -12.02 4.39 13.47
C ARG A 92 -12.61 3.56 14.62
N CYS A 93 -11.76 2.98 15.46
CA CYS A 93 -12.18 2.24 16.64
C CYS A 93 -12.38 3.13 17.89
N ASN A 94 -12.42 4.46 17.73
CA ASN A 94 -12.51 5.44 18.81
C ASN A 94 -11.35 5.34 19.82
N PHE A 95 -10.18 4.93 19.37
CA PHE A 95 -8.94 4.88 20.13
C PHE A 95 -8.09 6.11 19.79
N ALA A 96 -7.37 6.66 20.76
CA ALA A 96 -6.54 7.83 20.54
C ALA A 96 -5.36 7.52 19.59
N GLY A 97 -5.04 8.44 18.69
CA GLY A 97 -3.85 8.35 17.83
C GLY A 97 -4.17 8.13 16.35
N ASP A 98 -4.75 9.12 15.70
CA ASP A 98 -4.95 9.10 14.25
C ASP A 98 -3.61 9.07 13.51
N HIS A 99 -3.54 8.26 12.42
CA HIS A 99 -2.32 8.01 11.64
C HIS A 99 -1.08 7.61 12.47
N ASN A 100 -1.30 6.91 13.59
CA ASN A 100 -0.24 6.44 14.48
C ASN A 100 -0.11 4.92 14.41
N ASP A 101 1.02 4.45 13.89
CA ASP A 101 1.27 3.01 13.70
C ASP A 101 1.18 2.23 15.01
N GLU A 102 1.69 2.76 16.11
CA GLU A 102 1.64 2.10 17.42
C GLU A 102 0.21 1.97 17.95
N ALA A 103 -0.60 3.03 17.81
CA ALA A 103 -2.00 3.00 18.18
C ALA A 103 -2.79 2.01 17.32
N ASN A 104 -2.56 2.00 16.00
CA ASN A 104 -3.20 1.06 15.07
C ASN A 104 -2.85 -0.39 15.42
N ASN A 105 -1.58 -0.67 15.69
CA ASN A 105 -1.11 -2.01 16.11
C ASN A 105 -1.70 -2.43 17.46
N THR A 106 -1.79 -1.50 18.41
CA THR A 106 -2.39 -1.76 19.74
C THR A 106 -3.85 -2.20 19.59
N VAL A 107 -4.63 -1.47 18.81
CA VAL A 107 -6.04 -1.82 18.55
C VAL A 107 -6.15 -3.17 17.85
N LEU A 108 -5.31 -3.42 16.86
CA LEU A 108 -5.30 -4.71 16.15
C LEU A 108 -5.04 -5.87 17.11
N LEU A 109 -4.04 -5.75 17.99
CA LEU A 109 -3.73 -6.78 18.98
C LEU A 109 -4.87 -7.00 19.98
N GLN A 110 -5.53 -5.92 20.43
CA GLN A 110 -6.69 -6.02 21.31
C GLN A 110 -7.86 -6.75 20.63
N ARG A 111 -8.13 -6.44 19.35
CA ARG A 111 -9.19 -7.09 18.57
C ARG A 111 -8.95 -8.58 18.32
N LEU A 112 -7.68 -8.99 18.27
CA LEU A 112 -7.27 -10.38 18.06
C LEU A 112 -6.92 -11.11 19.36
N GLN A 113 -7.12 -10.49 20.52
CA GLN A 113 -6.80 -11.08 21.81
C GLN A 113 -7.57 -12.39 22.03
N GLY A 114 -6.85 -13.43 22.46
CA GLY A 114 -7.43 -14.74 22.76
C GLY A 114 -7.66 -15.62 21.52
N LEU A 115 -7.42 -15.14 20.31
CA LEU A 115 -7.47 -15.96 19.11
C LEU A 115 -6.19 -16.78 18.96
N PRO A 116 -6.29 -18.10 18.69
CA PRO A 116 -5.14 -18.94 18.42
C PRO A 116 -4.48 -18.57 17.08
N ALA A 117 -3.22 -18.96 16.90
CA ALA A 117 -2.40 -18.59 15.76
C ALA A 117 -3.05 -18.90 14.38
N GLU A 118 -3.79 -20.01 14.30
CA GLU A 118 -4.47 -20.49 13.10
C GLU A 118 -5.61 -19.55 12.62
N GLN A 119 -6.16 -18.78 13.56
CA GLN A 119 -7.23 -17.82 13.28
C GLN A 119 -6.74 -16.38 13.08
N ARG A 120 -5.43 -16.15 13.13
CA ARG A 120 -4.81 -14.83 12.99
C ARG A 120 -4.32 -14.56 11.56
N GLY A 121 -4.88 -15.27 10.58
CA GLY A 121 -4.56 -15.10 9.17
C GLY A 121 -4.96 -13.73 8.64
N GLY A 122 -4.19 -13.23 7.67
CA GLY A 122 -4.49 -11.98 7.00
C GLY A 122 -3.62 -11.77 5.77
N ALA A 123 -3.81 -10.65 5.11
CA ALA A 123 -3.03 -10.28 3.95
C ALA A 123 -2.75 -8.78 3.93
N PHE A 124 -1.55 -8.41 3.54
CA PHE A 124 -1.32 -7.08 2.99
C PHE A 124 -1.80 -7.04 1.54
N VAL A 125 -2.51 -5.99 1.21
CA VAL A 125 -3.06 -5.72 -0.13
C VAL A 125 -2.55 -4.38 -0.62
N CYS A 126 -2.19 -4.30 -1.90
CA CYS A 126 -1.90 -3.06 -2.59
C CYS A 126 -2.62 -3.04 -3.93
N SER A 127 -3.45 -2.04 -4.15
CA SER A 127 -4.05 -1.73 -5.44
C SER A 127 -3.37 -0.50 -6.01
N ILE A 128 -2.92 -0.59 -7.26
CA ILE A 128 -2.36 0.54 -8.00
C ILE A 128 -3.27 0.80 -9.20
N ALA A 129 -3.71 2.03 -9.33
CA ALA A 129 -4.44 2.52 -10.49
C ALA A 129 -3.53 3.38 -11.36
N CYS A 130 -3.72 3.29 -12.66
CA CYS A 130 -3.08 4.11 -13.67
C CYS A 130 -4.16 4.75 -14.54
N VAL A 131 -4.12 6.05 -14.73
CA VAL A 131 -5.01 6.81 -15.59
C VAL A 131 -4.18 7.52 -16.65
N PHE A 132 -4.46 7.24 -17.91
CA PHE A 132 -3.75 7.82 -19.05
C PHE A 132 -4.38 9.15 -19.46
N PRO A 133 -3.61 10.03 -20.15
CA PRO A 133 -4.15 11.32 -20.63
C PRO A 133 -5.33 11.20 -21.61
N ASN A 134 -5.49 10.06 -22.26
CA ASN A 134 -6.62 9.77 -23.14
C ASN A 134 -7.88 9.33 -22.37
N GLY A 135 -7.82 9.24 -21.03
CA GLY A 135 -8.91 8.80 -20.18
C GLY A 135 -9.01 7.27 -19.98
N GLU A 136 -8.09 6.50 -20.56
CA GLU A 136 -8.03 5.06 -20.30
C GLU A 136 -7.58 4.81 -18.86
N GLU A 137 -8.20 3.84 -18.19
CA GLU A 137 -7.92 3.47 -16.81
C GLU A 137 -7.55 2.00 -16.70
N MET A 138 -6.63 1.69 -15.82
CA MET A 138 -6.29 0.32 -15.46
C MET A 138 -5.98 0.20 -13.98
N THR A 139 -6.19 -0.97 -13.43
CA THR A 139 -5.83 -1.30 -12.05
C THR A 139 -5.07 -2.60 -12.00
N VAL A 140 -4.12 -2.69 -11.09
CA VAL A 140 -3.40 -3.91 -10.75
C VAL A 140 -3.44 -4.11 -9.23
N ARG A 141 -3.39 -5.37 -8.79
CA ARG A 141 -3.45 -5.73 -7.39
C ARG A 141 -2.34 -6.71 -7.04
N GLY A 142 -1.63 -6.44 -5.96
CA GLY A 142 -0.70 -7.37 -5.32
C GLY A 142 -1.18 -7.73 -3.92
N GLU A 143 -0.89 -8.96 -3.49
CA GLU A 143 -1.30 -9.46 -2.19
C GLU A 143 -0.18 -10.33 -1.58
N ALA A 144 0.09 -10.13 -0.30
CA ALA A 144 0.99 -10.99 0.48
C ALA A 144 0.22 -11.58 1.65
N ARG A 145 0.02 -12.90 1.63
CA ARG A 145 -0.66 -13.64 2.71
C ARG A 145 0.33 -13.95 3.84
N GLY A 146 -0.16 -13.84 5.08
CA GLY A 146 0.60 -14.12 6.28
C GLY A 146 -0.30 -14.25 7.49
N ARG A 147 0.25 -14.04 8.67
CA ARG A 147 -0.51 -14.03 9.93
C ARG A 147 -0.05 -12.92 10.86
N ILE A 148 -0.90 -12.52 11.77
CA ILE A 148 -0.62 -11.49 12.77
C ILE A 148 -0.10 -12.16 14.05
N LEU A 149 1.10 -11.78 14.45
CA LEU A 149 1.71 -12.22 15.70
C LEU A 149 1.03 -11.55 16.92
N GLU A 150 1.32 -12.06 18.12
CA GLU A 150 0.83 -11.50 19.39
C GLU A 150 1.73 -10.38 19.92
N GLU A 151 2.96 -10.31 19.44
CA GLU A 151 3.98 -9.35 19.84
C GLU A 151 4.83 -8.87 18.65
N TYR A 152 5.52 -7.75 18.84
CA TYR A 152 6.36 -7.14 17.82
C TYR A 152 7.65 -7.93 17.60
N HIS A 153 8.01 -8.15 16.33
CA HIS A 153 9.32 -8.67 15.92
C HIS A 153 9.90 -7.80 14.81
N GLY A 154 11.17 -7.42 14.98
CA GLY A 154 11.87 -6.52 14.05
C GLY A 154 11.55 -5.04 14.30
N THR A 155 12.34 -4.18 13.69
CA THR A 155 12.27 -2.72 13.84
C THR A 155 12.22 -1.97 12.51
N GLY A 156 12.27 -2.68 11.41
CA GLY A 156 12.20 -2.10 10.06
C GLY A 156 10.77 -1.82 9.61
N GLY A 157 10.65 -1.27 8.41
CA GLY A 157 9.37 -1.06 7.77
C GLY A 157 8.51 0.06 8.39
N PHE A 158 7.19 -0.14 8.38
CA PHE A 158 6.18 0.79 8.91
C PHE A 158 4.83 0.08 9.07
N GLY A 159 3.87 0.76 9.71
CA GLY A 159 2.53 0.23 9.89
C GLY A 159 2.53 -1.07 10.70
N TYR A 160 1.90 -2.08 10.16
CA TYR A 160 1.75 -3.39 10.79
C TYR A 160 2.90 -4.36 10.52
N ASP A 161 3.96 -3.93 9.84
CA ASP A 161 5.12 -4.78 9.49
C ASP A 161 5.69 -5.59 10.66
N PRO A 162 5.82 -5.04 11.89
CA PRO A 162 6.36 -5.79 13.03
C PRO A 162 5.46 -6.92 13.54
N LEU A 163 4.18 -6.90 13.20
CA LEU A 163 3.21 -7.92 13.58
C LEU A 163 2.91 -8.91 12.45
N PHE A 164 3.22 -8.55 11.22
CA PHE A 164 2.88 -9.35 10.04
C PHE A 164 3.97 -10.38 9.74
N TYR A 165 3.71 -11.63 10.09
CA TYR A 165 4.62 -12.75 9.87
C TYR A 165 4.39 -13.41 8.51
N TYR A 166 5.45 -13.47 7.72
CA TYR A 166 5.46 -14.05 6.39
C TYR A 166 6.06 -15.46 6.43
N GLU A 167 5.20 -16.46 6.40
CA GLU A 167 5.56 -17.88 6.58
C GLU A 167 6.69 -18.37 5.64
N PRO A 168 6.72 -18.02 4.33
CA PRO A 168 7.73 -18.53 3.44
C PRO A 168 9.17 -18.17 3.84
N LEU A 169 9.35 -17.01 4.47
CA LEU A 169 10.66 -16.53 4.93
C LEU A 169 10.86 -16.69 6.44
N LYS A 170 9.83 -17.11 7.18
CA LYS A 170 9.84 -17.28 8.64
C LYS A 170 10.30 -16.02 9.38
N LYS A 171 9.86 -14.85 8.89
CA LYS A 171 10.20 -13.52 9.40
C LYS A 171 8.95 -12.64 9.35
N THR A 172 8.91 -11.61 10.20
CA THR A 172 7.98 -10.50 10.00
C THR A 172 8.50 -9.59 8.88
N PHE A 173 7.62 -8.79 8.29
CA PHE A 173 8.03 -7.79 7.30
C PHE A 173 9.01 -6.76 7.87
N ALA A 174 8.98 -6.52 9.19
CA ALA A 174 9.93 -5.63 9.87
C ALA A 174 11.33 -6.24 10.05
N GLU A 175 11.48 -7.55 9.92
CA GLU A 175 12.76 -8.26 9.98
C GLU A 175 13.40 -8.44 8.60
N LEU A 176 12.66 -8.14 7.52
CA LEU A 176 13.18 -8.22 6.15
C LEU A 176 14.03 -7.00 5.80
N SER A 177 15.08 -7.23 5.00
CA SER A 177 15.74 -6.13 4.30
C SER A 177 14.78 -5.48 3.28
N ALA A 178 15.11 -4.29 2.81
CA ALA A 178 14.30 -3.61 1.79
C ALA A 178 14.16 -4.47 0.52
N ASP A 179 15.23 -5.11 0.08
CA ASP A 179 15.23 -5.94 -1.12
C ASP A 179 14.42 -7.23 -0.91
N GLU A 180 14.59 -7.93 0.23
CA GLU A 180 13.77 -9.09 0.59
C GLU A 180 12.28 -8.70 0.61
N LYS A 181 11.93 -7.58 1.24
CA LYS A 181 10.54 -7.09 1.31
C LYS A 181 10.00 -6.75 -0.08
N ASN A 182 10.74 -6.01 -0.90
CA ASN A 182 10.33 -5.66 -2.26
C ASN A 182 10.07 -6.88 -3.13
N ALA A 183 10.85 -7.96 -2.95
CA ALA A 183 10.66 -9.19 -3.70
C ALA A 183 9.32 -9.90 -3.41
N VAL A 184 8.85 -9.86 -2.16
CA VAL A 184 7.70 -10.65 -1.70
C VAL A 184 6.46 -9.85 -1.30
N SER A 185 6.59 -8.53 -1.09
CA SER A 185 5.49 -7.71 -0.60
C SER A 185 4.37 -7.52 -1.63
N HIS A 186 3.19 -7.23 -1.11
CA HIS A 186 2.01 -6.82 -1.87
C HIS A 186 2.30 -5.67 -2.84
N ARG A 187 3.01 -4.63 -2.37
CA ARG A 187 3.38 -3.47 -3.21
C ARG A 187 4.40 -3.85 -4.27
N GLY A 188 5.44 -4.62 -3.92
CA GLY A 188 6.41 -5.11 -4.89
C GLY A 188 5.76 -5.94 -6.01
N GLN A 189 4.77 -6.78 -5.69
CA GLN A 189 3.99 -7.52 -6.69
C GLN A 189 3.15 -6.56 -7.55
N ALA A 190 2.39 -5.64 -6.94
CA ALA A 190 1.55 -4.70 -7.67
C ALA A 190 2.38 -3.82 -8.63
N ILE A 191 3.56 -3.36 -8.20
CA ILE A 191 4.44 -2.54 -9.05
C ILE A 191 4.99 -3.37 -10.24
N ARG A 192 5.34 -4.62 -10.06
CA ARG A 192 5.75 -5.50 -11.18
C ARG A 192 4.61 -5.70 -12.17
N PHE A 193 3.40 -5.97 -11.70
CA PHE A 193 2.21 -6.07 -12.57
C PHE A 193 1.94 -4.75 -13.32
N LEU A 194 2.08 -3.61 -12.65
CA LEU A 194 1.98 -2.30 -13.28
C LEU A 194 3.05 -2.13 -14.37
N ALA A 195 4.31 -2.45 -14.06
CA ALA A 195 5.41 -2.32 -15.01
C ALA A 195 5.18 -3.18 -16.26
N ASP A 196 4.73 -4.42 -16.10
CA ASP A 196 4.45 -5.31 -17.23
C ASP A 196 3.27 -4.79 -18.06
N ALA A 197 2.19 -4.33 -17.41
CA ALA A 197 1.04 -3.76 -18.11
C ALA A 197 1.35 -2.43 -18.83
N LEU A 198 2.31 -1.65 -18.33
CA LEU A 198 2.77 -0.42 -18.98
C LEU A 198 3.66 -0.70 -20.22
N LYS A 199 4.50 -1.74 -20.20
CA LYS A 199 5.35 -2.12 -21.36
C LYS A 199 4.55 -2.41 -22.62
N ASP A 200 3.34 -2.93 -22.47
CA ASP A 200 2.46 -3.27 -23.60
C ASP A 200 1.74 -2.04 -24.18
N ARG A 201 1.87 -0.85 -23.58
CA ARG A 201 1.08 0.35 -23.88
C ARG A 201 1.90 1.60 -24.22
N ILE A 202 3.22 1.50 -24.11
CA ILE A 202 4.16 2.63 -24.27
C ILE A 202 5.15 2.37 -25.39
#